data_024f71ff13a8d6a8eb0a2d7d3e7961ea
#
_entry.id   024f71ff13a8d6a8eb0a2d7d3e7961ea
#
_cell.length_a   1.000
_cell.length_b   1.000
_cell.length_c   1.000
_cell.angle_alpha   90.00
_cell.angle_beta   90.00
_cell.angle_gamma   90.00
#
_symmetry.space_group_name_H-M   'P 1'
#
loop_
_entity.id
_entity.type
_entity.pdbx_description
1 polymer ?
#
loop_
_entity_poly.entity_id
_entity_poly.type
_entity_poly.pdbx_seq_one_letter_code
_entity_poly.pdbx_strand_id
1 'polypeptide(L)'
;MLYLFIKAALSGILVAAISEVARRYPGWGGLLASLPLTSLLAMIWLYRDTGNTERVAALAGSTFWFILPSLPLFLALPQLLRSGVAFWTALAIAVAGTLALYALFFWGAPKLGIKL
;
A
#
# COMPACT_ATOMS: atom_id res chain seq x y z
N MET A 1 3.83 19.75 -15.94
CA MET A 1 3.31 18.58 -16.67
C MET A 1 4.39 17.53 -16.92
N LEU A 2 5.55 17.93 -17.45
CA LEU A 2 6.64 16.98 -17.66
C LEU A 2 7.08 16.28 -16.38
N TYR A 3 7.19 17.04 -15.30
CA TYR A 3 7.56 16.49 -13.99
C TYR A 3 6.55 15.45 -13.52
N LEU A 4 5.27 15.70 -13.72
CA LEU A 4 4.22 14.74 -13.36
C LEU A 4 4.32 13.47 -14.19
N PHE A 5 4.60 13.58 -15.48
CA PHE A 5 4.81 12.42 -16.35
C PHE A 5 6.03 11.60 -15.92
N ILE A 6 7.11 12.25 -15.50
CA ILE A 6 8.30 11.56 -14.99
C ILE A 6 7.96 10.78 -13.74
N LYS A 7 7.22 11.38 -12.79
CA LYS A 7 6.77 10.69 -11.60
C LYS A 7 5.96 9.43 -11.94
N ALA A 8 4.99 9.61 -12.85
CA ALA A 8 4.11 8.50 -13.25
C ALA A 8 4.90 7.39 -13.94
N ALA A 9 5.83 7.75 -14.83
CA ALA A 9 6.63 6.78 -15.56
C ALA A 9 7.51 5.96 -14.63
N LEU A 10 8.21 6.60 -13.71
CA LEU A 10 9.06 5.90 -12.74
C LEU A 10 8.26 4.96 -11.85
N SER A 11 7.12 5.43 -11.36
CA SER A 11 6.26 4.61 -10.51
C SER A 11 5.71 3.40 -11.26
N GLY A 12 5.29 3.61 -12.51
CA GLY A 12 4.79 2.53 -13.35
C GLY A 12 5.86 1.50 -13.67
N ILE A 13 7.08 1.93 -13.94
CA ILE A 13 8.21 1.02 -14.21
C ILE A 13 8.47 0.15 -12.98
N LEU A 14 8.47 0.73 -11.79
CA LEU A 14 8.68 -0.04 -10.56
C LEU A 14 7.60 -1.09 -10.35
N VAL A 15 6.33 -0.75 -10.54
CA VAL A 15 5.23 -1.70 -10.37
C VAL A 15 5.34 -2.81 -11.41
N ALA A 16 5.66 -2.47 -12.65
CA ALA A 16 5.84 -3.46 -13.71
C ALA A 16 7.00 -4.41 -13.41
N ALA A 17 8.11 -3.87 -12.89
CA ALA A 17 9.26 -4.68 -12.53
C ALA A 17 8.93 -5.65 -11.38
N ILE A 18 8.21 -5.18 -10.36
CA ILE A 18 7.79 -6.04 -9.24
C ILE A 18 6.88 -7.15 -9.74
N SER A 19 5.95 -6.81 -10.63
CA SER A 19 5.02 -7.79 -11.20
C SER A 19 5.77 -8.87 -11.98
N GLU A 20 6.79 -8.49 -12.75
CA GLU A 20 7.58 -9.44 -13.53
C GLU A 20 8.41 -10.34 -12.63
N VAL A 21 9.02 -9.80 -11.58
CA VAL A 21 9.77 -10.59 -10.60
C VAL A 21 8.84 -11.56 -9.89
N ALA A 22 7.65 -11.11 -9.52
CA ALA A 22 6.67 -11.96 -8.85
C ALA A 22 6.23 -13.12 -9.73
N ARG A 23 6.14 -12.91 -11.03
CA ARG A 23 5.77 -13.96 -11.97
C ARG A 23 6.80 -15.07 -12.03
N ARG A 24 8.09 -14.70 -11.99
CA ARG A 24 9.20 -15.66 -12.12
C ARG A 24 9.63 -16.23 -10.77
N TYR A 25 9.66 -15.39 -9.74
CA TYR A 25 10.17 -15.73 -8.41
C TYR A 25 9.21 -15.22 -7.35
N PRO A 26 8.15 -15.98 -7.02
CA PRO A 26 7.11 -15.50 -6.10
C PRO A 26 7.63 -15.04 -4.75
N GLY A 27 8.66 -15.70 -4.20
CA GLY A 27 9.24 -15.28 -2.93
C GLY A 27 9.89 -13.91 -2.99
N TRP A 28 10.67 -13.65 -4.04
CA TRP A 28 11.30 -12.34 -4.26
C TRP A 28 10.25 -11.28 -4.57
N GLY A 29 9.22 -11.66 -5.34
CA GLY A 29 8.11 -10.76 -5.62
C GLY A 29 7.41 -10.31 -4.35
N GLY A 30 7.18 -11.25 -3.43
CA GLY A 30 6.59 -10.93 -2.13
C GLY A 30 7.45 -9.97 -1.32
N LEU A 31 8.76 -10.19 -1.31
CA LEU A 31 9.69 -9.29 -0.62
C LEU A 31 9.60 -7.88 -1.20
N LEU A 32 9.68 -7.75 -2.52
CA LEU A 32 9.61 -6.45 -3.17
C LEU A 32 8.24 -5.79 -2.96
N ALA A 33 7.16 -6.58 -3.01
CA ALA A 33 5.83 -6.05 -2.80
C ALA A 33 5.61 -5.58 -1.36
N SER A 34 6.29 -6.20 -0.39
CA SER A 34 6.19 -5.80 1.00
C SER A 34 6.93 -4.49 1.29
N LEU A 35 7.92 -4.14 0.46
CA LEU A 35 8.59 -2.85 0.58
C LEU A 35 7.62 -1.75 0.15
N PRO A 36 7.48 -0.68 0.94
CA PRO A 36 6.55 0.39 0.60
C PRO A 36 7.13 1.33 -0.47
N LEU A 37 7.38 0.80 -1.66
CA LEU A 37 8.06 1.55 -2.72
C LEU A 37 7.26 2.76 -3.17
N THR A 38 5.93 2.62 -3.33
CA THR A 38 5.08 3.74 -3.70
C THR A 38 5.13 4.84 -2.64
N SER A 39 5.09 4.45 -1.37
CA SER A 39 5.17 5.39 -0.26
C SER A 39 6.53 6.07 -0.21
N LEU A 40 7.62 5.31 -0.42
CA LEU A 40 8.96 5.89 -0.46
C LEU A 40 9.11 6.91 -1.59
N LEU A 41 8.60 6.58 -2.77
CA LEU A 41 8.61 7.52 -3.89
C LEU A 41 7.80 8.78 -3.56
N ALA A 42 6.63 8.61 -2.96
CA ALA A 42 5.81 9.74 -2.55
C ALA A 42 6.54 10.64 -1.56
N MET A 43 7.26 10.03 -0.61
CA MET A 43 8.04 10.79 0.37
C MET A 43 9.19 11.54 -0.28
N ILE A 44 9.89 10.90 -1.22
CA ILE A 44 11.00 11.54 -1.94
C ILE A 44 10.49 12.73 -2.74
N TRP A 45 9.40 12.53 -3.49
CA TRP A 45 8.83 13.62 -4.29
C TRP A 45 8.29 14.75 -3.40
N LEU A 46 7.67 14.42 -2.28
CA LEU A 46 7.17 15.42 -1.34
C LEU A 46 8.31 16.26 -0.78
N TYR A 47 9.40 15.63 -0.39
CA TYR A 47 10.56 16.35 0.11
C TYR A 47 11.18 17.23 -0.96
N ARG A 48 11.29 16.72 -2.19
CA ARG A 48 11.85 17.48 -3.30
C ARG A 48 11.00 18.72 -3.60
N ASP A 49 9.67 18.59 -3.52
CA ASP A 49 8.77 19.68 -3.85
C ASP A 49 8.67 20.73 -2.74
N THR A 50 8.77 20.33 -1.48
CA THR A 50 8.51 21.21 -0.33
C THR A 50 9.77 21.57 0.46
N GLY A 51 10.77 20.70 0.46
CA GLY A 51 11.95 20.86 1.32
C GLY A 51 11.62 20.78 2.82
N ASN A 52 10.45 20.27 3.17
CA ASN A 52 9.93 20.30 4.54
C ASN A 52 9.91 18.89 5.11
N THR A 53 10.85 18.61 6.02
CA THR A 53 10.97 17.29 6.65
C THR A 53 9.77 16.94 7.53
N GLU A 54 9.13 17.95 8.11
CA GLU A 54 7.96 17.71 8.96
C GLU A 54 6.79 17.16 8.15
N ARG A 55 6.61 17.63 6.92
CA ARG A 55 5.58 17.08 6.02
C ARG A 55 5.85 15.63 5.68
N VAL A 56 7.12 15.29 5.45
CA VAL A 56 7.51 13.90 5.17
C VAL A 56 7.28 13.04 6.41
N ALA A 57 7.64 13.54 7.59
CA ALA A 57 7.40 12.82 8.84
C ALA A 57 5.91 12.56 9.08
N ALA A 58 5.07 13.55 8.81
CA ALA A 58 3.62 13.40 8.95
C ALA A 58 3.08 12.34 8.00
N LEU A 59 3.54 12.36 6.75
CA LEU A 59 3.14 11.34 5.77
C LEU A 59 3.56 9.95 6.21
N ALA A 60 4.80 9.81 6.67
CA ALA A 60 5.30 8.51 7.12
C ALA A 60 4.52 7.99 8.33
N GLY A 61 4.21 8.87 9.28
CA GLY A 61 3.43 8.49 10.46
C GLY A 61 2.02 8.05 10.12
N SER A 62 1.35 8.79 9.24
CA SER A 62 0.02 8.41 8.77
C SER A 62 0.05 7.08 8.03
N THR A 63 1.06 6.88 7.20
CA THR A 63 1.22 5.63 6.44
C THR A 63 1.33 4.44 7.39
N PHE A 64 2.12 4.58 8.45
CA PHE A 64 2.26 3.51 9.43
C PHE A 64 0.90 3.07 9.98
N TRP A 65 0.10 4.04 10.42
CA TRP A 65 -1.21 3.71 11.00
C TRP A 65 -2.18 3.13 9.98
N PHE A 66 -2.17 3.63 8.74
CA PHE A 66 -3.07 3.14 7.70
C PHE A 66 -2.66 1.80 7.10
N ILE A 67 -1.41 1.36 7.31
CA ILE A 67 -1.00 0.02 6.90
C ILE A 67 -1.69 -1.05 7.76
N LEU A 68 -1.89 -0.77 9.05
CA LEU A 68 -2.41 -1.77 9.98
C LEU A 68 -3.74 -2.40 9.52
N PRO A 69 -4.75 -1.62 9.09
CA PRO A 69 -5.99 -2.23 8.61
C PRO A 69 -5.85 -3.03 7.32
N SER A 70 -4.76 -2.83 6.56
CA SER A 70 -4.54 -3.57 5.32
C SER A 70 -3.87 -4.92 5.54
N LEU A 71 -3.26 -5.16 6.69
CA LEU A 71 -2.55 -6.41 6.96
C LEU A 71 -3.44 -7.65 6.87
N PRO A 72 -4.68 -7.63 7.40
CA PRO A 72 -5.55 -8.80 7.28
C PRO A 72 -5.83 -9.24 5.86
N LEU A 73 -5.79 -8.31 4.88
CA LEU A 73 -5.98 -8.65 3.47
C LEU A 73 -4.95 -9.68 3.02
N PHE A 74 -3.69 -9.52 3.43
CA PHE A 74 -2.60 -10.41 3.02
C PHE A 74 -2.67 -11.77 3.70
N LEU A 75 -3.46 -11.89 4.75
CA LEU A 75 -3.75 -13.18 5.38
C LEU A 75 -5.00 -13.81 4.79
N ALA A 76 -6.03 -13.02 4.54
CA ALA A 76 -7.32 -13.51 4.06
C ALA A 76 -7.27 -13.94 2.61
N LEU A 77 -6.60 -13.18 1.76
CA LEU A 77 -6.58 -13.46 0.32
C LEU A 77 -5.97 -14.84 0.00
N PRO A 78 -4.80 -15.22 0.55
CA PRO A 78 -4.27 -16.56 0.30
C PRO A 78 -5.21 -17.67 0.76
N GLN A 79 -5.87 -17.50 1.90
CA GLN A 79 -6.80 -18.51 2.40
C GLN A 79 -8.01 -18.67 1.50
N LEU A 80 -8.56 -17.56 1.03
CA LEU A 80 -9.70 -17.59 0.11
C LEU A 80 -9.32 -18.29 -1.21
N LEU A 81 -8.16 -17.96 -1.76
CA LEU A 81 -7.68 -18.57 -2.99
C LEU A 81 -7.43 -20.07 -2.84
N ARG A 82 -6.84 -20.48 -1.73
CA ARG A 82 -6.57 -21.90 -1.46
C ARG A 82 -7.84 -22.69 -1.17
N SER A 83 -8.90 -22.01 -0.74
CA SER A 83 -10.21 -22.63 -0.50
C SER A 83 -11.00 -22.86 -1.79
N GLY A 84 -10.46 -22.45 -2.93
CA GLY A 84 -11.12 -22.64 -4.21
C GLY A 84 -11.96 -21.47 -4.68
N VAL A 85 -11.93 -20.35 -3.98
CA VAL A 85 -12.66 -19.15 -4.41
C VAL A 85 -11.95 -18.55 -5.63
N ALA A 86 -12.73 -18.15 -6.64
CA ALA A 86 -12.18 -17.55 -7.84
C ALA A 86 -11.42 -16.26 -7.48
N PHE A 87 -10.37 -15.97 -8.25
CA PHE A 87 -9.49 -14.83 -7.95
C PHE A 87 -10.25 -13.51 -7.79
N TRP A 88 -11.08 -13.17 -8.76
CA TRP A 88 -11.79 -11.89 -8.74
C TRP A 88 -12.74 -11.78 -7.56
N THR A 89 -13.44 -12.88 -7.23
CA THR A 89 -14.33 -12.94 -6.08
C THR A 89 -13.53 -12.81 -4.78
N ALA A 90 -12.44 -13.55 -4.65
CA ALA A 90 -11.57 -13.50 -3.47
C ALA A 90 -11.00 -12.10 -3.28
N LEU A 91 -10.54 -11.48 -4.35
CA LEU A 91 -9.99 -10.13 -4.30
C LEU A 91 -11.07 -9.12 -3.88
N ALA A 92 -12.27 -9.24 -4.45
CA ALA A 92 -13.38 -8.35 -4.09
C ALA A 92 -13.73 -8.47 -2.62
N ILE A 93 -13.80 -9.69 -2.09
CA ILE A 93 -14.10 -9.93 -0.67
C ILE A 93 -13.00 -9.33 0.20
N ALA A 94 -11.74 -9.57 -0.15
CA ALA A 94 -10.60 -9.08 0.62
C ALA A 94 -10.56 -7.55 0.64
N VAL A 95 -10.78 -6.92 -0.50
CA VAL A 95 -10.81 -5.46 -0.61
C VAL A 95 -11.97 -4.87 0.16
N ALA A 96 -13.16 -5.47 0.04
CA ALA A 96 -14.34 -5.01 0.78
C ALA A 96 -14.12 -5.09 2.29
N GLY A 97 -13.53 -6.18 2.75
CA GLY A 97 -13.17 -6.34 4.16
C GLY A 97 -12.16 -5.30 4.62
N THR A 98 -11.16 -5.02 3.78
CA THR A 98 -10.16 -4.00 4.07
C THR A 98 -10.78 -2.61 4.18
N LEU A 99 -11.68 -2.27 3.25
CA LEU A 99 -12.39 -0.99 3.30
C LEU A 99 -13.23 -0.86 4.57
N ALA A 100 -13.88 -1.94 4.99
CA ALA A 100 -14.64 -1.96 6.23
C ALA A 100 -13.72 -1.73 7.44
N LEU A 101 -12.54 -2.36 7.45
CA LEU A 101 -11.55 -2.15 8.52
C LEU A 101 -11.03 -0.72 8.53
N TYR A 102 -10.80 -0.12 7.36
CA TYR A 102 -10.42 1.29 7.29
C TYR A 102 -11.51 2.19 7.86
N ALA A 103 -12.77 1.91 7.56
CA ALA A 103 -13.88 2.67 8.11
C ALA A 103 -13.91 2.59 9.64
N LEU A 104 -13.77 1.37 10.18
CA LEU A 104 -13.71 1.16 11.62
C LEU A 104 -12.50 1.85 12.24
N PHE A 105 -11.35 1.74 11.61
CA PHE A 105 -10.11 2.35 12.08
C PHE A 105 -10.25 3.86 12.11
N PHE A 106 -10.76 4.44 11.04
CA PHE A 106 -10.96 5.88 10.93
C PHE A 106 -11.93 6.40 11.98
N TRP A 107 -12.97 5.60 12.27
CA TRP A 107 -13.95 5.94 13.30
C TRP A 107 -13.38 5.80 14.71
N GLY A 108 -12.61 4.75 14.95
CA GLY A 108 -12.12 4.43 16.29
C GLY A 108 -10.81 5.09 16.68
N ALA A 109 -9.93 5.40 15.72
CA ALA A 109 -8.60 5.92 16.03
C ALA A 109 -8.62 7.23 16.82
N PRO A 110 -9.44 8.24 16.48
CA PRO A 110 -9.49 9.47 17.28
C PRO A 110 -9.96 9.23 18.71
N LYS A 111 -10.80 8.23 18.92
CA LYS A 111 -11.28 7.88 20.27
C LYS A 111 -10.17 7.29 21.13
N LEU A 112 -9.16 6.69 20.49
CA LEU A 112 -8.00 6.15 21.18
C LEU A 112 -6.86 7.17 21.30
N GLY A 113 -7.07 8.40 20.81
CA GLY A 113 -6.08 9.44 20.85
C GLY A 113 -5.06 9.40 19.73
N ILE A 114 -5.29 8.58 18.71
CA ILE A 114 -4.41 8.47 17.55
C ILE A 114 -4.77 9.54 16.54
N LYS A 115 -3.77 10.32 16.13
CA LYS A 115 -3.96 11.34 15.09
C LYS A 115 -3.54 10.77 13.75
N LEU A 116 -4.45 10.79 12.82
CA LEU A 116 -4.20 10.32 11.45
C LEU A 116 -3.95 11.47 10.48
#